data_84e8431ef43c97a8ec35b02e4e3d9b32
#
_entry.id   84e8431ef43c97a8ec35b02e4e3d9b32
#
_cell.length_a   1.000
_cell.length_b   1.000
_cell.length_c   1.000
_cell.angle_alpha   90.00
_cell.angle_beta   90.00
_cell.angle_gamma   90.00
#
_symmetry.space_group_name_H-M   'P 1'
#
loop_
_entity.id
_entity.type
_entity.pdbx_description
1 polymer ?
#
loop_
_entity_poly.entity_id
_entity_poly.type
_entity_poly.pdbx_seq_one_letter_code
_entity_poly.pdbx_strand_id
1 'polypeptide(L)'
;MEISGEEWDQVLAVNVRGMLFCSQAVFPYMKQQQYGKIINISSSSIFKGSPHFLHYVTSKAGVVGFTRALAREVGTEGITVNAVAPGLTDSGANDQVSPAERFKKAIADRCIKRAEFPADLTGTVLFLASHHSDFMTGQLLNVDGGACMY
;
A
#
# COMPACT_ATOMS: atom_id res chain seq x y z
N MET A 1 14.93 -16.60 13.53
CA MET A 1 13.62 -16.09 13.06
C MET A 1 12.71 -16.09 14.28
N GLU A 2 12.37 -14.90 14.79
CA GLU A 2 11.78 -14.72 16.13
C GLU A 2 10.30 -14.30 16.10
N ILE A 3 9.69 -14.26 14.90
CA ILE A 3 8.28 -13.89 14.73
C ILE A 3 7.40 -15.05 15.24
N SER A 4 6.54 -14.79 16.21
CA SER A 4 5.58 -15.78 16.71
C SER A 4 4.42 -16.00 15.74
N GLY A 5 3.72 -17.15 15.85
CA GLY A 5 2.49 -17.39 15.07
C GLY A 5 1.41 -16.35 15.34
N GLU A 6 1.27 -15.91 16.58
CA GLU A 6 0.29 -14.90 16.98
C GLU A 6 0.59 -13.54 16.35
N GLU A 7 1.85 -13.08 16.37
CA GLU A 7 2.29 -11.85 15.71
C GLU A 7 2.07 -11.91 14.20
N TRP A 8 2.41 -13.05 13.60
CA TRP A 8 2.15 -13.32 12.19
C TRP A 8 0.68 -13.16 11.85
N ASP A 9 -0.20 -13.85 12.58
CA ASP A 9 -1.65 -13.86 12.34
C ASP A 9 -2.25 -12.47 12.56
N GLN A 10 -1.81 -11.74 13.56
CA GLN A 10 -2.25 -10.37 13.84
C GLN A 10 -1.92 -9.43 12.68
N VAL A 11 -0.69 -9.46 12.16
CA VAL A 11 -0.28 -8.59 11.04
C VAL A 11 -1.07 -8.90 9.77
N LEU A 12 -1.27 -10.19 9.45
CA LEU A 12 -2.08 -10.57 8.31
C LEU A 12 -3.56 -10.23 8.51
N ALA A 13 -4.08 -10.40 9.70
CA ALA A 13 -5.46 -10.05 10.04
C ALA A 13 -5.72 -8.54 9.80
N VAL A 14 -4.82 -7.68 10.24
CA VAL A 14 -4.97 -6.23 10.04
C VAL A 14 -4.77 -5.85 8.58
N ASN A 15 -3.65 -6.25 7.97
CA ASN A 15 -3.24 -5.73 6.68
C ASN A 15 -3.94 -6.39 5.49
N VAL A 16 -4.41 -7.64 5.62
CA VAL A 16 -5.01 -8.40 4.51
C VAL A 16 -6.48 -8.66 4.76
N ARG A 17 -6.84 -9.34 5.87
CA ARG A 17 -8.24 -9.65 6.17
C ARG A 17 -9.08 -8.39 6.42
N GLY A 18 -8.52 -7.38 7.11
CA GLY A 18 -9.19 -6.08 7.31
C GLY A 18 -9.54 -5.40 5.99
N MET A 19 -8.65 -5.47 5.01
CA MET A 19 -8.88 -4.94 3.66
C MET A 19 -10.04 -5.66 2.94
N LEU A 20 -10.12 -6.99 3.08
CA LEU A 20 -11.27 -7.78 2.57
C LEU A 20 -12.58 -7.28 3.16
N PHE A 21 -12.65 -7.14 4.48
CA PHE A 21 -13.87 -6.69 5.16
C PHE A 21 -14.29 -5.28 4.76
N CYS A 22 -13.34 -4.35 4.63
CA CYS A 22 -13.62 -3.01 4.13
C CYS A 22 -14.16 -3.05 2.70
N SER A 23 -13.55 -3.84 1.82
CA SER A 23 -14.00 -3.99 0.43
C SER A 23 -15.40 -4.59 0.34
N GLN A 24 -15.69 -5.63 1.13
CA GLN A 24 -17.04 -6.24 1.19
C GLN A 24 -18.09 -5.26 1.69
N ALA A 25 -17.76 -4.40 2.66
CA ALA A 25 -18.69 -3.44 3.23
C ALA A 25 -19.06 -2.33 2.23
N VAL A 26 -18.13 -1.88 1.39
CA VAL A 26 -18.39 -0.78 0.43
C VAL A 26 -18.90 -1.28 -0.92
N PHE A 27 -18.62 -2.53 -1.29
CA PHE A 27 -18.95 -3.09 -2.60
C PHE A 27 -20.43 -2.96 -3.00
N PRO A 28 -21.43 -3.26 -2.15
CA PRO A 28 -22.84 -3.14 -2.54
C PRO A 28 -23.23 -1.71 -2.96
N TYR A 29 -22.68 -0.72 -2.27
CA TYR A 29 -22.94 0.69 -2.57
C TYR A 29 -22.27 1.13 -3.89
N MET A 30 -21.01 0.76 -4.07
CA MET A 30 -20.27 1.05 -5.30
C MET A 30 -20.90 0.34 -6.50
N LYS A 31 -21.33 -0.91 -6.34
CA LYS A 31 -22.05 -1.67 -7.37
C LYS A 31 -23.37 -0.99 -7.76
N GLN A 32 -24.16 -0.55 -6.78
CA GLN A 32 -25.43 0.12 -7.05
C GLN A 32 -25.25 1.41 -7.84
N GLN A 33 -24.20 2.17 -7.58
CA GLN A 33 -23.92 3.42 -8.29
C GLN A 33 -23.11 3.22 -9.59
N GLN A 34 -22.68 1.98 -9.91
CA GLN A 34 -21.84 1.62 -11.05
C GLN A 34 -20.55 2.46 -11.12
N TYR A 35 -20.01 2.81 -9.96
CA TYR A 35 -18.80 3.60 -9.81
C TYR A 35 -18.18 3.38 -8.44
N GLY A 36 -16.86 3.19 -8.40
CA GLY A 36 -16.11 3.10 -7.15
C GLY A 36 -14.61 3.14 -7.35
N LYS A 37 -13.90 3.63 -6.34
CA LYS A 37 -12.45 3.69 -6.29
C LYS A 37 -11.96 3.05 -4.98
N ILE A 38 -11.31 1.89 -5.10
CA ILE A 38 -10.65 1.22 -3.96
C ILE A 38 -9.15 1.45 -4.10
N ILE A 39 -8.54 2.07 -3.08
CA ILE A 39 -7.12 2.38 -3.06
C ILE A 39 -6.50 1.70 -1.85
N ASN A 40 -5.73 0.65 -2.11
CA ASN A 40 -5.07 -0.14 -1.09
C ASN A 40 -3.66 0.41 -0.80
N ILE A 41 -3.20 0.32 0.45
CA ILE A 41 -1.86 0.75 0.83
C ILE A 41 -0.94 -0.45 1.02
N SER A 42 -0.03 -0.63 0.08
CA SER A 42 1.07 -1.58 0.13
C SER A 42 2.32 -0.94 0.79
N SER A 43 3.51 -1.30 0.36
CA SER A 43 4.79 -0.72 0.81
C SER A 43 5.88 -1.02 -0.20
N SER A 44 6.82 -0.09 -0.41
CA SER A 44 8.01 -0.32 -1.22
C SER A 44 8.94 -1.41 -0.64
N SER A 45 8.76 -1.78 0.62
CA SER A 45 9.48 -2.89 1.27
C SER A 45 9.31 -4.24 0.57
N ILE A 46 8.22 -4.42 -0.20
CA ILE A 46 7.98 -5.65 -0.98
C ILE A 46 9.02 -5.88 -2.07
N PHE A 47 9.65 -4.81 -2.58
CA PHE A 47 10.68 -4.89 -3.63
C PHE A 47 12.07 -5.15 -3.06
N LYS A 48 12.34 -4.69 -1.83
CA LYS A 48 13.66 -4.80 -1.19
C LYS A 48 13.80 -6.04 -0.32
N GLY A 49 12.69 -6.49 0.29
CA GLY A 49 12.74 -7.38 1.44
C GLY A 49 13.40 -6.67 2.63
N SER A 50 12.69 -6.51 3.73
CA SER A 50 13.24 -5.88 4.93
C SER A 50 13.52 -6.95 5.99
N PRO A 51 14.77 -7.13 6.46
CA PRO A 51 15.10 -8.05 7.55
C PRO A 51 14.23 -7.75 8.77
N HIS A 52 13.86 -8.78 9.52
CA HIS A 52 13.00 -8.72 10.73
C HIS A 52 11.53 -8.31 10.47
N PHE A 53 11.11 -8.09 9.23
CA PHE A 53 9.74 -7.70 8.84
C PHE A 53 9.06 -8.72 7.93
N LEU A 54 9.39 -10.01 8.06
CA LEU A 54 8.86 -11.07 7.18
C LEU A 54 7.34 -11.04 7.10
N HIS A 55 6.63 -11.01 8.24
CA HIS A 55 5.16 -10.96 8.32
C HIS A 55 4.59 -9.70 7.65
N TYR A 56 5.22 -8.54 7.91
CA TYR A 56 4.81 -7.27 7.31
C TYR A 56 5.01 -7.25 5.79
N VAL A 57 6.20 -7.62 5.31
CA VAL A 57 6.52 -7.66 3.88
C VAL A 57 5.59 -8.64 3.16
N THR A 58 5.36 -9.82 3.75
CA THR A 58 4.41 -10.81 3.23
C THR A 58 3.00 -10.23 3.15
N SER A 59 2.53 -9.57 4.20
CA SER A 59 1.21 -8.96 4.21
C SER A 59 1.06 -7.87 3.15
N LYS A 60 2.08 -7.01 2.98
CA LYS A 60 2.08 -5.92 1.99
C LYS A 60 2.24 -6.43 0.55
N ALA A 61 2.91 -7.56 0.33
CA ALA A 61 2.90 -8.28 -0.94
C ALA A 61 1.51 -8.88 -1.22
N GLY A 62 0.85 -9.43 -0.20
CA GLY A 62 -0.53 -9.90 -0.27
C GLY A 62 -1.52 -8.83 -0.73
N VAL A 63 -1.32 -7.56 -0.34
CA VAL A 63 -2.11 -6.40 -0.82
C VAL A 63 -2.07 -6.29 -2.34
N VAL A 64 -0.93 -6.56 -2.97
CA VAL A 64 -0.79 -6.49 -4.44
C VAL A 64 -1.60 -7.60 -5.12
N GLY A 65 -1.49 -8.84 -4.62
CA GLY A 65 -2.28 -9.96 -5.10
C GLY A 65 -3.79 -9.70 -4.95
N PHE A 66 -4.21 -9.26 -3.77
CA PHE A 66 -5.59 -8.89 -3.49
C PHE A 66 -6.09 -7.80 -4.44
N THR A 67 -5.31 -6.72 -4.63
CA THR A 67 -5.66 -5.61 -5.53
C THR A 67 -5.93 -6.10 -6.96
N ARG A 68 -5.07 -6.96 -7.48
CA ARG A 68 -5.19 -7.51 -8.84
C ARG A 68 -6.39 -8.45 -8.98
N ALA A 69 -6.60 -9.33 -7.99
CA ALA A 69 -7.72 -10.26 -8.00
C ALA A 69 -9.06 -9.51 -7.91
N LEU A 70 -9.20 -8.61 -6.94
CA LEU A 70 -10.41 -7.83 -6.76
C LEU A 70 -10.71 -6.94 -7.97
N ALA A 71 -9.68 -6.34 -8.59
CA ALA A 71 -9.87 -5.52 -9.79
C ALA A 71 -10.53 -6.30 -10.94
N ARG A 72 -10.21 -7.58 -11.07
CA ARG A 72 -10.85 -8.46 -12.07
C ARG A 72 -12.29 -8.83 -11.70
N GLU A 73 -12.57 -9.00 -10.42
CA GLU A 73 -13.91 -9.39 -9.96
C GLU A 73 -14.92 -8.26 -10.08
N VAL A 74 -14.49 -7.00 -9.82
CA VAL A 74 -15.42 -5.86 -9.72
C VAL A 74 -15.38 -4.90 -10.91
N GLY A 75 -14.51 -5.11 -11.87
CA GLY A 75 -14.29 -4.18 -12.98
C GLY A 75 -15.53 -3.97 -13.86
N THR A 76 -16.38 -5.00 -14.04
CA THR A 76 -17.63 -4.91 -14.79
C THR A 76 -18.70 -4.05 -14.12
N GLU A 77 -18.50 -3.75 -12.83
CA GLU A 77 -19.40 -2.91 -12.02
C GLU A 77 -18.96 -1.42 -11.99
N GLY A 78 -18.03 -1.03 -12.87
CA GLY A 78 -17.50 0.34 -12.91
C GLY A 78 -16.56 0.68 -11.73
N ILE A 79 -16.02 -0.33 -11.05
CA ILE A 79 -15.17 -0.15 -9.87
C ILE A 79 -13.71 -0.37 -10.24
N THR A 80 -12.83 0.55 -9.90
CA THR A 80 -11.38 0.39 -10.04
C THR A 80 -10.73 0.07 -8.70
N VAL A 81 -9.71 -0.78 -8.73
CA VAL A 81 -8.95 -1.20 -7.54
C VAL A 81 -7.47 -1.04 -7.83
N ASN A 82 -6.81 -0.14 -7.12
CA ASN A 82 -5.37 0.11 -7.27
C ASN A 82 -4.68 0.11 -5.92
N ALA A 83 -3.36 0.06 -5.93
CA ALA A 83 -2.56 0.13 -4.71
C ALA A 83 -1.47 1.22 -4.83
N VAL A 84 -1.14 1.83 -3.69
CA VAL A 84 0.03 2.70 -3.52
C VAL A 84 1.04 1.99 -2.64
N ALA A 85 2.32 2.05 -3.00
CA ALA A 85 3.44 1.51 -2.23
C ALA A 85 4.34 2.67 -1.76
N PRO A 86 4.09 3.23 -0.56
CA PRO A 86 4.95 4.25 0.03
C PRO A 86 6.33 3.72 0.38
N GLY A 87 7.33 4.62 0.37
CA GLY A 87 8.62 4.40 1.01
C GLY A 87 8.55 4.52 2.54
N LEU A 88 9.71 4.71 3.17
CA LEU A 88 9.75 5.05 4.59
C LEU A 88 9.32 6.50 4.78
N THR A 89 8.09 6.70 5.21
CA THR A 89 7.44 8.01 5.35
C THR A 89 7.59 8.52 6.78
N ASP A 90 8.06 9.75 6.93
CA ASP A 90 8.10 10.44 8.21
C ASP A 90 6.71 11.02 8.53
N SER A 91 5.96 10.29 9.33
CA SER A 91 4.58 10.66 9.74
C SER A 91 4.50 11.15 11.18
N GLY A 92 5.64 11.29 11.87
CA GLY A 92 5.69 11.57 13.30
C GLY A 92 5.31 10.37 14.19
N ALA A 93 4.63 9.36 13.63
CA ALA A 93 4.29 8.12 14.35
C ALA A 93 5.46 7.13 14.39
N ASN A 94 6.49 7.36 13.58
CA ASN A 94 7.61 6.43 13.39
C ASN A 94 8.76 6.62 14.39
N ASP A 95 8.74 7.69 15.21
CA ASP A 95 9.84 8.01 16.14
C ASP A 95 10.09 6.89 17.17
N GLN A 96 9.06 6.12 17.50
CA GLN A 96 9.17 4.97 18.40
C GLN A 96 9.56 3.66 17.68
N VAL A 97 9.35 3.57 16.37
CA VAL A 97 9.48 2.33 15.58
C VAL A 97 10.69 2.36 14.65
N SER A 98 11.16 3.55 14.26
CA SER A 98 12.26 3.68 13.28
C SER A 98 13.35 4.60 13.80
N PRO A 99 14.51 4.06 14.20
CA PRO A 99 15.67 4.85 14.61
C PRO A 99 16.08 5.87 13.53
N ALA A 100 16.59 7.04 13.94
CA ALA A 100 17.05 8.10 13.04
C ALA A 100 18.03 7.60 11.96
N GLU A 101 18.86 6.60 12.27
CA GLU A 101 19.78 5.97 11.34
C GLU A 101 19.05 5.26 10.17
N ARG A 102 17.85 4.69 10.41
CA ARG A 102 17.04 4.07 9.37
C ARG A 102 16.52 5.10 8.37
N PHE A 103 16.11 6.29 8.85
CA PHE A 103 15.73 7.40 8.00
C PHE A 103 16.90 7.93 7.18
N LYS A 104 18.07 8.10 7.78
CA LYS A 104 19.29 8.52 7.06
C LYS A 104 19.63 7.54 5.93
N LYS A 105 19.60 6.24 6.21
CA LYS A 105 19.84 5.20 5.20
C LYS A 105 18.78 5.26 4.10
N ALA A 106 17.50 5.36 4.44
CA ALA A 106 16.42 5.44 3.47
C ALA A 106 16.57 6.67 2.55
N ILE A 107 16.99 7.83 3.07
CA ILE A 107 17.28 9.04 2.29
C ILE A 107 18.48 8.80 1.36
N ALA A 108 19.54 8.16 1.86
CA ALA A 108 20.72 7.85 1.05
C ALA A 108 20.41 6.92 -0.12
N ASP A 109 19.49 5.96 0.07
CA ASP A 109 19.08 4.99 -0.96
C ASP A 109 18.17 5.60 -2.06
N ARG A 110 17.52 6.75 -1.80
CA ARG A 110 16.60 7.40 -2.76
C ARG A 110 17.34 8.18 -3.84
N CYS A 111 16.71 8.34 -4.99
CA CYS A 111 17.14 9.32 -6.00
C CYS A 111 16.83 10.75 -5.51
N ILE A 112 15.65 10.97 -4.93
CA ILE A 112 15.25 12.25 -4.31
C ILE A 112 15.77 12.27 -2.87
N LYS A 113 16.86 13.01 -2.61
CA LYS A 113 17.64 12.98 -1.36
C LYS A 113 17.01 13.79 -0.22
N ARG A 114 15.78 13.42 0.16
CA ARG A 114 15.09 13.98 1.32
C ARG A 114 14.19 12.95 2.00
N ALA A 115 13.68 13.25 3.19
CA ALA A 115 12.62 12.49 3.82
C ALA A 115 11.34 12.52 2.96
N GLU A 116 10.59 11.43 3.00
CA GLU A 116 9.25 11.34 2.44
C GLU A 116 8.25 11.68 3.54
N PHE A 117 7.33 12.56 3.24
CA PHE A 117 6.27 12.98 4.15
C PHE A 117 4.90 12.53 3.64
N PRO A 118 3.85 12.46 4.48
CA PRO A 118 2.50 12.11 4.04
C PRO A 118 2.00 12.96 2.86
N ALA A 119 2.42 14.22 2.76
CA ALA A 119 2.08 15.11 1.65
C ALA A 119 2.59 14.61 0.29
N ASP A 120 3.69 13.85 0.26
CA ASP A 120 4.24 13.29 -0.98
C ASP A 120 3.34 12.19 -1.59
N LEU A 121 2.50 11.58 -0.77
CA LEU A 121 1.57 10.52 -1.17
C LEU A 121 0.22 11.08 -1.64
N THR A 122 -0.14 12.29 -1.18
CA THR A 122 -1.46 12.88 -1.37
C THR A 122 -1.83 12.99 -2.85
N GLY A 123 -0.88 13.46 -3.68
CA GLY A 123 -1.11 13.62 -5.12
C GLY A 123 -1.46 12.31 -5.82
N THR A 124 -0.76 11.22 -5.49
CA THR A 124 -1.03 9.89 -6.06
C THR A 124 -2.39 9.36 -5.60
N VAL A 125 -2.74 9.53 -4.33
CA VAL A 125 -4.05 9.10 -3.81
C VAL A 125 -5.18 9.91 -4.44
N LEU A 126 -5.04 11.24 -4.56
CA LEU A 126 -6.02 12.10 -5.23
C LEU A 126 -6.18 11.74 -6.69
N PHE A 127 -5.09 11.47 -7.41
CA PHE A 127 -5.16 10.99 -8.79
C PHE A 127 -5.97 9.68 -8.89
N LEU A 128 -5.66 8.69 -8.06
CA LEU A 128 -6.36 7.40 -8.05
C LEU A 128 -7.82 7.51 -7.60
N ALA A 129 -8.17 8.50 -6.79
CA ALA A 129 -9.53 8.76 -6.34
C ALA A 129 -10.35 9.58 -7.34
N SER A 130 -9.71 10.17 -8.35
CA SER A 130 -10.35 11.04 -9.33
C SER A 130 -10.72 10.31 -10.63
N HIS A 131 -11.53 10.98 -11.48
CA HIS A 131 -11.86 10.51 -12.82
C HIS A 131 -10.65 10.40 -13.75
N HIS A 132 -9.53 11.04 -13.44
CA HIS A 132 -8.30 10.93 -14.25
C HIS A 132 -7.71 9.52 -14.26
N SER A 133 -8.13 8.66 -13.33
CA SER A 133 -7.71 7.25 -13.25
C SER A 133 -8.81 6.24 -13.63
N ASP A 134 -9.87 6.66 -14.34
CA ASP A 134 -11.02 5.78 -14.63
C ASP A 134 -10.66 4.55 -15.49
N PHE A 135 -9.59 4.64 -16.29
CA PHE A 135 -9.11 3.52 -17.10
C PHE A 135 -7.90 2.81 -16.48
N MET A 136 -7.69 2.99 -15.15
CA MET A 136 -6.57 2.40 -14.41
C MET A 136 -7.09 1.51 -13.30
N THR A 137 -6.82 0.20 -13.39
CA THR A 137 -7.20 -0.77 -12.36
C THR A 137 -6.16 -1.89 -12.25
N GLY A 138 -6.04 -2.53 -11.09
CA GLY A 138 -5.09 -3.60 -10.80
C GLY A 138 -3.62 -3.13 -10.69
N GLN A 139 -3.36 -1.82 -10.65
CA GLN A 139 -2.01 -1.27 -10.66
C GLN A 139 -1.45 -1.04 -9.26
N LEU A 140 -0.12 -1.10 -9.17
CA LEU A 140 0.65 -0.72 -8.00
C LEU A 140 1.50 0.50 -8.36
N LEU A 141 1.28 1.63 -7.69
CA LEU A 141 2.06 2.84 -7.86
C LEU A 141 3.08 2.96 -6.72
N ASN A 142 4.36 2.86 -7.05
CA ASN A 142 5.43 3.05 -6.09
C ASN A 142 5.73 4.55 -5.91
N VAL A 143 5.68 5.02 -4.67
CA VAL A 143 5.98 6.41 -4.29
C VAL A 143 6.99 6.36 -3.17
N ASP A 144 8.29 6.35 -3.51
CA ASP A 144 9.38 6.15 -2.55
C ASP A 144 10.62 7.01 -2.84
N GLY A 145 10.47 8.02 -3.71
CA GLY A 145 11.57 8.90 -4.09
C GLY A 145 12.64 8.21 -4.96
N GLY A 146 12.28 7.13 -5.64
CA GLY A 146 13.20 6.36 -6.49
C GLY A 146 14.17 5.49 -5.68
N ALA A 147 13.75 5.00 -4.53
CA ALA A 147 14.50 4.02 -3.74
C ALA A 147 14.42 2.60 -4.34
N CYS A 148 13.32 2.31 -5.05
CA CYS A 148 13.13 1.09 -5.84
C CYS A 148 12.61 1.44 -7.23
N MET A 149 13.17 0.78 -8.24
CA MET A 149 12.72 0.85 -9.63
C MET A 149 12.51 -0.59 -10.13
N TYR A 150 11.41 -0.86 -10.83
CA TYR A 150 11.01 -2.17 -11.33
C TYR A 150 10.25 -2.05 -12.66
#